data_59998c64c73b55ecc78f9ab29a3229d3
#
_entry.id   59998c64c73b55ecc78f9ab29a3229d3
#
_cell.length_a   1.000
_cell.length_b   1.000
_cell.length_c   1.000
_cell.angle_alpha   90.00
_cell.angle_beta   90.00
_cell.angle_gamma   90.00
#
_symmetry.space_group_name_H-M   'P 1'
#
loop_
_entity.id
_entity.type
_entity.pdbx_description
1 polymer ?
#
loop_
_entity_poly.entity_id
_entity_poly.type
_entity_poly.pdbx_seq_one_letter_code
_entity_poly.pdbx_strand_id
1 'polypeptide(L)'
;MKKNMNNRMVAKRKELLFCILMVLLPTIQFILFYIVTNVNSFFLAFKRHEYGMFEWDGIGRFVEVFNDLFKETINSNMVKEAMKNSFIVYFVGLVASLVFTLLFAYYIHKNYFGGKVFKVLLFLPNILSMLTLCFLFKFFVNRAVPEVFMDLFRKDIGIPMIDGAPTEYGLLMFAFIFFGLGTQLILYLGAMSGISDSIIEASELDGVSSIQQLWYIVIPMIFPTIKTFLVCGLAGIFTNQFNLMNFYGLGRDNDVTIGYYFYKLTTEGKANYPYIAAFGLMISAVLIPVTLIINKLLEKVEKEFV
;
A
#
# COMPACT_ATOMS: atom_id res chain seq x y z
N MET A 1 -58.02 1.61 3.98
CA MET A 1 -56.90 1.53 3.00
C MET A 1 -56.04 2.82 2.90
N LYS A 2 -56.60 4.03 2.74
CA LYS A 2 -55.86 5.30 2.66
C LYS A 2 -54.94 5.60 3.86
N LYS A 3 -55.30 5.30 5.10
CA LYS A 3 -54.54 5.58 6.32
C LYS A 3 -53.24 4.75 6.40
N ASN A 4 -53.26 3.47 5.92
CA ASN A 4 -52.10 2.60 5.86
C ASN A 4 -51.10 3.00 4.74
N MET A 5 -51.60 3.54 3.64
CA MET A 5 -50.75 4.09 2.55
C MET A 5 -50.02 5.35 3.00
N ASN A 6 -50.68 6.23 3.73
CA ASN A 6 -50.08 7.48 4.24
C ASN A 6 -48.98 7.20 5.27
N ASN A 7 -49.19 6.21 6.17
CA ASN A 7 -48.18 5.78 7.13
C ASN A 7 -46.97 5.16 6.49
N ARG A 8 -47.11 4.37 5.40
CA ARG A 8 -46.00 3.81 4.62
C ARG A 8 -45.20 4.88 3.88
N MET A 9 -45.87 5.92 3.35
CA MET A 9 -45.18 7.04 2.69
C MET A 9 -44.40 7.89 3.71
N VAL A 10 -44.95 8.14 4.90
CA VAL A 10 -44.25 8.86 5.98
C VAL A 10 -43.05 8.06 6.49
N ALA A 11 -43.17 6.75 6.65
CA ALA A 11 -42.06 5.89 7.04
C ALA A 11 -40.92 5.93 6.00
N LYS A 12 -41.25 5.74 4.70
CA LYS A 12 -40.26 5.85 3.60
C LYS A 12 -39.56 7.21 3.53
N ARG A 13 -40.29 8.31 3.81
CA ARG A 13 -39.69 9.66 3.85
C ARG A 13 -38.71 9.81 5.04
N LYS A 14 -39.05 9.25 6.19
CA LYS A 14 -38.16 9.27 7.37
C LYS A 14 -36.91 8.42 7.13
N GLU A 15 -37.05 7.26 6.52
CA GLU A 15 -35.93 6.42 6.12
C GLU A 15 -35.04 7.13 5.11
N LEU A 16 -35.63 7.75 4.08
CA LEU A 16 -34.91 8.53 3.08
C LEU A 16 -34.16 9.70 3.71
N LEU A 17 -34.84 10.45 4.59
CA LEU A 17 -34.23 11.58 5.32
C LEU A 17 -33.05 11.10 6.18
N PHE A 18 -33.22 9.99 6.88
CA PHE A 18 -32.16 9.39 7.67
C PHE A 18 -30.95 8.98 6.81
N CYS A 19 -31.18 8.33 5.66
CA CYS A 19 -30.12 7.98 4.72
C CYS A 19 -29.42 9.22 4.17
N ILE A 20 -30.18 10.26 3.79
CA ILE A 20 -29.61 11.52 3.30
C ILE A 20 -28.74 12.19 4.38
N LEU A 21 -29.21 12.27 5.62
CA LEU A 21 -28.47 12.87 6.71
C LEU A 21 -27.20 12.09 7.05
N MET A 22 -27.24 10.75 6.97
CA MET A 22 -26.06 9.90 7.20
C MET A 22 -25.00 10.07 6.11
N VAL A 23 -25.42 10.25 4.86
CA VAL A 23 -24.50 10.39 3.71
C VAL A 23 -24.06 11.84 3.50
N LEU A 24 -24.83 12.82 4.00
CA LEU A 24 -24.57 14.26 3.78
C LEU A 24 -23.18 14.67 4.32
N LEU A 25 -22.86 14.30 5.53
CA LEU A 25 -21.59 14.68 6.19
C LEU A 25 -20.36 14.11 5.46
N PRO A 26 -20.29 12.80 5.15
CA PRO A 26 -19.21 12.25 4.33
C PRO A 26 -19.15 12.88 2.92
N THR A 27 -20.31 13.18 2.31
CA THR A 27 -20.33 13.81 0.98
C THR A 27 -19.78 15.23 1.02
N ILE A 28 -20.15 16.04 1.98
CA ILE A 28 -19.59 17.39 2.15
C ILE A 28 -18.08 17.30 2.40
N GLN A 29 -17.65 16.41 3.27
CA GLN A 29 -16.23 16.18 3.54
C GLN A 29 -15.47 15.76 2.27
N PHE A 30 -16.02 14.86 1.48
CA PHE A 30 -15.43 14.44 0.20
C PHE A 30 -15.33 15.59 -0.79
N ILE A 31 -16.38 16.40 -0.93
CA ILE A 31 -16.36 17.56 -1.84
C ILE A 31 -15.28 18.56 -1.39
N LEU A 32 -15.26 18.94 -0.12
CA LEU A 32 -14.36 19.99 0.38
C LEU A 32 -12.90 19.52 0.39
N PHE A 33 -12.60 18.34 0.91
CA PHE A 33 -11.22 17.91 1.12
C PHE A 33 -10.66 17.09 -0.03
N TYR A 34 -11.49 16.47 -0.86
CA TYR A 34 -11.02 15.69 -1.98
C TYR A 34 -11.18 16.43 -3.31
N ILE A 35 -12.40 16.83 -3.69
CA ILE A 35 -12.64 17.45 -4.98
C ILE A 35 -11.94 18.79 -5.09
N VAL A 36 -12.15 19.70 -4.13
CA VAL A 36 -11.54 21.06 -4.18
C VAL A 36 -10.03 20.99 -4.20
N THR A 37 -9.42 20.10 -3.36
CA THR A 37 -7.97 19.94 -3.31
C THR A 37 -7.40 19.36 -4.61
N ASN A 38 -8.04 18.35 -5.18
CA ASN A 38 -7.56 17.74 -6.43
C ASN A 38 -7.72 18.69 -7.63
N VAL A 39 -8.82 19.44 -7.69
CA VAL A 39 -9.02 20.48 -8.73
C VAL A 39 -7.93 21.56 -8.63
N ASN A 40 -7.62 22.02 -7.41
CA ASN A 40 -6.54 22.98 -7.22
C ASN A 40 -5.17 22.40 -7.63
N SER A 41 -4.86 21.16 -7.26
CA SER A 41 -3.64 20.47 -7.66
C SER A 41 -3.54 20.29 -9.17
N PHE A 42 -4.67 20.01 -9.84
CA PHE A 42 -4.72 19.95 -11.30
C PHE A 42 -4.31 21.27 -11.94
N PHE A 43 -4.88 22.40 -11.50
CA PHE A 43 -4.47 23.71 -12.01
C PHE A 43 -3.04 24.10 -11.63
N LEU A 44 -2.55 23.63 -10.49
CA LEU A 44 -1.20 23.90 -10.03
C LEU A 44 -0.14 23.27 -10.95
N ALA A 45 -0.42 22.12 -11.55
CA ALA A 45 0.46 21.47 -12.52
C ALA A 45 0.78 22.30 -13.76
N PHE A 46 -0.09 23.28 -14.10
CA PHE A 46 0.10 24.21 -15.22
C PHE A 46 0.72 25.54 -14.82
N LYS A 47 1.16 25.67 -13.56
CA LYS A 47 1.75 26.88 -13.01
C LYS A 47 3.24 26.71 -12.75
N ARG A 48 3.93 27.83 -12.58
CA ARG A 48 5.29 27.95 -12.12
C ARG A 48 5.31 28.85 -10.88
N HIS A 49 6.19 28.55 -9.94
CA HIS A 49 6.39 29.41 -8.77
C HIS A 49 7.60 30.30 -9.02
N GLU A 50 7.36 31.59 -9.24
CA GLU A 50 8.39 32.61 -9.39
C GLU A 50 8.08 33.84 -8.51
N TYR A 51 9.10 34.43 -7.94
CA TYR A 51 9.00 35.64 -7.07
C TYR A 51 7.92 35.55 -5.97
N GLY A 52 7.70 34.33 -5.43
CA GLY A 52 6.70 34.12 -4.37
C GLY A 52 5.26 33.92 -4.84
N MET A 53 4.99 33.96 -6.14
CA MET A 53 3.67 33.80 -6.75
C MET A 53 3.61 32.59 -7.69
N PHE A 54 2.38 32.10 -7.91
CA PHE A 54 2.12 31.03 -8.87
C PHE A 54 1.63 31.65 -10.19
N GLU A 55 2.48 31.66 -11.19
CA GLU A 55 2.18 32.16 -12.53
C GLU A 55 1.81 31.01 -13.49
N TRP A 56 1.07 31.30 -14.54
CA TRP A 56 0.68 30.31 -15.54
C TRP A 56 1.85 30.00 -16.48
N ASP A 57 2.27 28.74 -16.51
CA ASP A 57 3.42 28.24 -17.30
C ASP A 57 2.97 27.28 -18.43
N GLY A 58 1.68 27.02 -18.55
CA GLY A 58 1.15 26.05 -19.52
C GLY A 58 1.71 24.64 -19.27
N ILE A 59 2.38 24.06 -20.26
CA ILE A 59 2.93 22.69 -20.17
C ILE A 59 4.40 22.63 -19.75
N GLY A 60 5.01 23.76 -19.35
CA GLY A 60 6.46 23.83 -19.03
C GLY A 60 6.89 22.79 -18.00
N ARG A 61 6.10 22.62 -16.92
CA ARG A 61 6.38 21.63 -15.88
C ARG A 61 6.29 20.18 -16.36
N PHE A 62 5.37 19.89 -17.26
CA PHE A 62 5.27 18.55 -17.88
C PHE A 62 6.49 18.25 -18.76
N VAL A 63 7.01 19.24 -19.47
CA VAL A 63 8.24 19.11 -20.27
C VAL A 63 9.46 18.90 -19.37
N GLU A 64 9.54 19.59 -18.24
CA GLU A 64 10.58 19.40 -17.25
C GLU A 64 10.58 17.96 -16.71
N VAL A 65 9.43 17.48 -16.24
CA VAL A 65 9.28 16.09 -15.76
C VAL A 65 9.65 15.09 -16.84
N PHE A 66 9.20 15.30 -18.08
CA PHE A 66 9.54 14.44 -19.20
C PHE A 66 11.06 14.39 -19.46
N ASN A 67 11.71 15.55 -19.39
CA ASN A 67 13.16 15.61 -19.54
C ASN A 67 13.89 14.90 -18.39
N ASP A 68 13.42 15.03 -17.15
CA ASP A 68 14.02 14.32 -15.99
C ASP A 68 13.85 12.79 -16.10
N LEU A 69 12.77 12.34 -16.71
CA LEU A 69 12.53 10.90 -16.92
C LEU A 69 13.34 10.31 -18.09
N PHE A 70 13.49 11.05 -19.19
CA PHE A 70 13.97 10.49 -20.46
C PHE A 70 15.28 11.10 -20.96
N LYS A 71 15.68 12.27 -20.48
CA LYS A 71 16.95 12.92 -20.84
C LYS A 71 17.90 12.94 -19.65
N GLU A 72 19.14 13.35 -19.90
CA GLU A 72 20.14 13.57 -18.85
C GLU A 72 20.03 15.01 -18.35
N THR A 73 19.33 15.22 -17.27
CA THR A 73 19.21 16.46 -16.53
C THR A 73 19.86 16.32 -15.15
N ILE A 74 20.00 17.42 -14.42
CA ILE A 74 20.59 17.41 -13.07
C ILE A 74 19.87 16.45 -12.14
N ASN A 75 18.52 16.37 -12.25
CA ASN A 75 17.68 15.53 -11.39
C ASN A 75 17.42 14.13 -11.97
N SER A 76 17.79 13.88 -13.23
CA SER A 76 17.36 12.67 -13.97
C SER A 76 17.83 11.38 -13.31
N ASN A 77 19.04 11.34 -12.77
CA ASN A 77 19.57 10.13 -12.13
C ASN A 77 18.75 9.79 -10.87
N MET A 78 18.45 10.77 -10.02
CA MET A 78 17.65 10.58 -8.81
C MET A 78 16.22 10.17 -9.14
N VAL A 79 15.59 10.79 -10.13
CA VAL A 79 14.22 10.47 -10.56
C VAL A 79 14.15 9.06 -11.15
N LYS A 80 15.10 8.68 -12.03
CA LYS A 80 15.17 7.33 -12.63
C LYS A 80 15.42 6.25 -11.57
N GLU A 81 16.31 6.52 -10.63
CA GLU A 81 16.59 5.62 -9.51
C GLU A 81 15.36 5.47 -8.61
N ALA A 82 14.72 6.57 -8.24
CA ALA A 82 13.49 6.55 -7.43
C ALA A 82 12.34 5.81 -8.13
N MET A 83 12.21 5.95 -9.46
CA MET A 83 11.24 5.21 -10.26
C MET A 83 11.53 3.71 -10.23
N LYS A 84 12.77 3.31 -10.49
CA LYS A 84 13.24 1.92 -10.43
C LYS A 84 12.99 1.31 -9.06
N ASN A 85 13.36 2.01 -8.00
CA ASN A 85 13.17 1.54 -6.63
C ASN A 85 11.68 1.39 -6.26
N SER A 86 10.82 2.31 -6.73
CA SER A 86 9.36 2.19 -6.55
C SER A 86 8.82 0.90 -7.17
N PHE A 87 9.28 0.53 -8.37
CA PHE A 87 8.91 -0.73 -9.01
C PHE A 87 9.44 -1.94 -8.23
N ILE A 88 10.72 -1.93 -7.81
CA ILE A 88 11.31 -3.04 -7.05
C ILE A 88 10.55 -3.24 -5.73
N VAL A 89 10.35 -2.16 -4.97
CA VAL A 89 9.62 -2.20 -3.68
C VAL A 89 8.21 -2.74 -3.88
N TYR A 90 7.53 -2.29 -4.93
CA TYR A 90 6.19 -2.77 -5.22
C TYR A 90 6.17 -4.25 -5.56
N PHE A 91 6.94 -4.70 -6.57
CA PHE A 91 6.86 -6.08 -7.04
C PHE A 91 7.39 -7.09 -6.01
N VAL A 92 8.52 -6.80 -5.38
CA VAL A 92 9.08 -7.67 -4.33
C VAL A 92 8.14 -7.68 -3.11
N GLY A 93 7.69 -6.50 -2.69
CA GLY A 93 6.76 -6.36 -1.57
C GLY A 93 5.44 -7.07 -1.84
N LEU A 94 4.87 -6.94 -3.04
CA LEU A 94 3.62 -7.59 -3.44
C LEU A 94 3.74 -9.12 -3.43
N VAL A 95 4.76 -9.67 -4.10
CA VAL A 95 4.95 -11.13 -4.16
C VAL A 95 5.19 -11.70 -2.77
N ALA A 96 6.11 -11.10 -2.01
CA ALA A 96 6.43 -11.57 -0.67
C ALA A 96 5.24 -11.42 0.29
N SER A 97 4.58 -10.25 0.32
CA SER A 97 3.44 -10.05 1.20
C SER A 97 2.27 -10.99 0.87
N LEU A 98 1.99 -11.21 -0.42
CA LEU A 98 0.93 -12.12 -0.86
C LEU A 98 1.23 -13.55 -0.41
N VAL A 99 2.43 -14.06 -0.70
CA VAL A 99 2.82 -15.43 -0.34
C VAL A 99 2.79 -15.63 1.18
N PHE A 100 3.49 -14.78 1.93
CA PHE A 100 3.55 -14.93 3.39
C PHE A 100 2.18 -14.73 4.04
N THR A 101 1.42 -13.72 3.63
CA THR A 101 0.12 -13.47 4.24
C THR A 101 -0.89 -14.58 3.96
N LEU A 102 -0.92 -15.12 2.73
CA LEU A 102 -1.80 -16.25 2.40
C LEU A 102 -1.43 -17.51 3.19
N LEU A 103 -0.14 -17.84 3.27
CA LEU A 103 0.32 -18.99 4.04
C LEU A 103 0.00 -18.84 5.53
N PHE A 104 0.26 -17.68 6.10
CA PHE A 104 0.01 -17.40 7.51
C PHE A 104 -1.49 -17.33 7.82
N ALA A 105 -2.30 -16.72 6.95
CA ALA A 105 -3.75 -16.70 7.09
C ALA A 105 -4.32 -18.12 7.04
N TYR A 106 -3.87 -18.94 6.12
CA TYR A 106 -4.31 -20.33 6.01
C TYR A 106 -3.91 -21.17 7.23
N TYR A 107 -2.66 -21.01 7.70
CA TYR A 107 -2.18 -21.67 8.92
C TYR A 107 -3.08 -21.35 10.13
N ILE A 108 -3.42 -20.07 10.30
CA ILE A 108 -4.28 -19.62 11.40
C ILE A 108 -5.73 -20.08 11.20
N HIS A 109 -6.24 -20.02 9.97
CA HIS A 109 -7.60 -20.45 9.61
C HIS A 109 -7.84 -21.93 9.93
N LYS A 110 -6.86 -22.79 9.64
CA LYS A 110 -6.89 -24.22 9.97
C LYS A 110 -6.72 -24.52 11.48
N ASN A 111 -6.59 -23.51 12.32
CA ASN A 111 -6.37 -23.66 13.77
C ASN A 111 -5.21 -24.60 14.13
N TYR A 112 -4.13 -24.60 13.37
CA TYR A 112 -2.93 -25.36 13.69
C TYR A 112 -2.32 -24.92 15.03
N PHE A 113 -1.47 -25.81 15.60
CA PHE A 113 -0.86 -25.58 16.91
C PHE A 113 -0.20 -24.17 16.99
N GLY A 114 -0.53 -23.42 18.05
CA GLY A 114 0.00 -22.07 18.24
C GLY A 114 -0.62 -20.98 17.36
N GLY A 115 -1.56 -21.28 16.46
CA GLY A 115 -2.14 -20.33 15.51
C GLY A 115 -2.72 -19.07 16.16
N LYS A 116 -3.32 -19.18 17.35
CA LYS A 116 -3.83 -18.01 18.10
C LYS A 116 -2.72 -17.07 18.56
N VAL A 117 -1.62 -17.62 19.09
CA VAL A 117 -0.45 -16.81 19.50
C VAL A 117 0.21 -16.19 18.28
N PHE A 118 0.38 -16.97 17.22
CA PHE A 118 0.96 -16.52 15.96
C PHE A 118 0.16 -15.36 15.34
N LYS A 119 -1.18 -15.45 15.37
CA LYS A 119 -2.07 -14.34 14.94
C LYS A 119 -1.77 -13.05 15.72
N VAL A 120 -1.64 -13.14 17.05
CA VAL A 120 -1.36 -11.97 17.90
C VAL A 120 0.01 -11.39 17.57
N LEU A 121 1.04 -12.22 17.41
CA LEU A 121 2.40 -11.78 17.09
C LEU A 121 2.49 -11.08 15.73
N LEU A 122 1.80 -11.59 14.70
CA LEU A 122 1.77 -10.97 13.37
C LEU A 122 0.95 -9.69 13.34
N PHE A 123 -0.02 -9.55 14.24
CA PHE A 123 -0.83 -8.35 14.33
C PHE A 123 -0.22 -7.26 15.23
N LEU A 124 0.68 -7.64 16.13
CA LEU A 124 1.31 -6.72 17.09
C LEU A 124 1.91 -5.45 16.43
N PRO A 125 2.62 -5.54 15.28
CA PRO A 125 3.14 -4.35 14.61
C PRO A 125 2.07 -3.31 14.26
N ASN A 126 0.83 -3.72 13.99
CA ASN A 126 -0.25 -2.78 13.61
C ASN A 126 -0.84 -2.00 14.80
N ILE A 127 -0.53 -2.39 16.03
CA ILE A 127 -0.96 -1.68 17.25
C ILE A 127 0.01 -0.53 17.58
N LEU A 128 1.27 -0.67 17.19
CA LEU A 128 2.31 0.32 17.45
C LEU A 128 2.37 1.39 16.35
N SER A 129 2.81 2.60 16.69
CA SER A 129 3.04 3.60 15.66
C SER A 129 4.20 3.17 14.75
N MET A 130 4.07 3.44 13.44
CA MET A 130 5.09 3.07 12.46
C MET A 130 6.46 3.68 12.79
N LEU A 131 6.47 4.92 13.28
CA LEU A 131 7.71 5.58 13.72
C LEU A 131 8.41 4.80 14.84
N THR A 132 7.64 4.38 15.86
CA THR A 132 8.18 3.58 16.98
C THR A 132 8.70 2.23 16.49
N LEU A 133 7.98 1.57 15.58
CA LEU A 133 8.42 0.29 15.00
C LEU A 133 9.73 0.44 14.23
N CYS A 134 9.85 1.46 13.38
CA CYS A 134 11.07 1.70 12.63
C CYS A 134 12.26 1.99 13.57
N PHE A 135 12.04 2.77 14.63
CA PHE A 135 13.07 3.06 15.63
C PHE A 135 13.49 1.79 16.40
N LEU A 136 12.53 1.01 16.88
CA LEU A 136 12.81 -0.26 17.56
C LEU A 136 13.53 -1.25 16.64
N PHE A 137 13.10 -1.36 15.39
CA PHE A 137 13.74 -2.22 14.41
C PHE A 137 15.20 -1.81 14.14
N LYS A 138 15.44 -0.51 13.95
CA LYS A 138 16.78 0.03 13.76
C LYS A 138 17.69 -0.25 14.96
N PHE A 139 17.18 -0.07 16.19
CA PHE A 139 17.90 -0.39 17.40
C PHE A 139 18.18 -1.89 17.51
N PHE A 140 17.18 -2.74 17.22
CA PHE A 140 17.31 -4.18 17.24
C PHE A 140 18.39 -4.68 16.27
N VAL A 141 18.32 -4.23 15.03
CA VAL A 141 19.26 -4.65 13.98
C VAL A 141 20.68 -4.12 14.22
N ASN A 142 20.84 -2.88 14.67
CA ASN A 142 22.15 -2.27 14.85
C ASN A 142 22.81 -2.58 16.20
N ARG A 143 22.05 -3.11 17.20
CA ARG A 143 22.58 -3.41 18.52
C ARG A 143 22.34 -4.84 18.94
N ALA A 144 21.06 -5.25 19.11
CA ALA A 144 20.74 -6.54 19.68
C ALA A 144 21.22 -7.71 18.80
N VAL A 145 21.05 -7.62 17.48
CA VAL A 145 21.50 -8.69 16.57
C VAL A 145 23.02 -8.87 16.59
N PRO A 146 23.86 -7.84 16.44
CA PRO A 146 25.31 -7.97 16.53
C PRO A 146 25.80 -8.50 17.88
N GLU A 147 25.23 -8.02 19.01
CA GLU A 147 25.57 -8.49 20.34
C GLU A 147 25.28 -10.00 20.51
N VAL A 148 24.07 -10.44 20.13
CA VAL A 148 23.70 -11.86 20.18
C VAL A 148 24.59 -12.70 19.26
N PHE A 149 24.94 -12.20 18.07
CA PHE A 149 25.83 -12.91 17.15
C PHE A 149 27.25 -13.05 17.72
N MET A 150 27.76 -11.99 18.36
CA MET A 150 29.08 -12.02 19.02
C MET A 150 29.08 -13.04 20.18
N ASP A 151 28.04 -13.04 21.00
CA ASP A 151 27.95 -13.93 22.17
C ASP A 151 27.81 -15.40 21.78
N LEU A 152 26.98 -15.70 20.76
CA LEU A 152 26.69 -17.08 20.35
C LEU A 152 27.78 -17.67 19.44
N PHE A 153 28.24 -16.87 18.46
CA PHE A 153 29.10 -17.35 17.38
C PHE A 153 30.53 -16.79 17.46
N ARG A 154 30.81 -15.88 18.40
CA ARG A 154 32.09 -15.15 18.51
C ARG A 154 32.54 -14.52 17.21
N LYS A 155 31.57 -14.06 16.38
CA LYS A 155 31.80 -13.48 15.09
C LYS A 155 31.19 -12.09 15.03
N ASP A 156 32.01 -11.10 14.69
CA ASP A 156 31.55 -9.75 14.41
C ASP A 156 30.92 -9.71 13.00
N ILE A 157 29.67 -9.29 12.93
CA ILE A 157 28.93 -9.15 11.66
C ILE A 157 28.95 -7.72 11.10
N GLY A 158 29.69 -6.82 11.78
CA GLY A 158 29.79 -5.43 11.41
C GLY A 158 28.61 -4.57 11.89
N ILE A 159 28.89 -3.36 12.26
CA ILE A 159 27.92 -2.32 12.68
C ILE A 159 28.28 -1.01 11.96
N PRO A 160 27.30 -0.26 11.45
CA PRO A 160 25.85 -0.52 11.41
C PRO A 160 25.42 -1.50 10.31
N MET A 161 24.33 -2.24 10.53
CA MET A 161 23.68 -3.06 9.47
C MET A 161 22.68 -2.27 8.65
N ILE A 162 22.19 -1.16 9.19
CA ILE A 162 21.43 -0.09 8.57
C ILE A 162 22.26 1.19 8.67
N ASP A 163 21.95 2.22 7.89
CA ASP A 163 22.70 3.48 7.77
C ASP A 163 23.97 3.38 6.89
N GLY A 164 23.76 2.98 5.63
CA GLY A 164 24.80 2.90 4.59
C GLY A 164 25.48 1.54 4.45
N ALA A 165 25.04 0.53 5.18
CA ALA A 165 25.55 -0.82 5.04
C ALA A 165 25.03 -1.51 3.76
N PRO A 166 25.76 -2.44 3.14
CA PRO A 166 25.29 -3.20 1.98
C PRO A 166 24.00 -4.01 2.25
N THR A 167 23.74 -4.34 3.51
CA THR A 167 22.56 -5.08 3.96
C THR A 167 21.31 -4.21 4.16
N GLU A 168 21.46 -2.90 4.16
CA GLU A 168 20.43 -1.94 4.50
C GLU A 168 19.16 -2.10 3.69
N TYR A 169 19.27 -2.14 2.35
CA TYR A 169 18.09 -2.23 1.48
C TYR A 169 17.27 -3.51 1.72
N GLY A 170 17.97 -4.64 1.95
CA GLY A 170 17.33 -5.92 2.28
C GLY A 170 16.60 -5.87 3.63
N LEU A 171 17.17 -5.23 4.64
CA LEU A 171 16.57 -5.07 5.96
C LEU A 171 15.38 -4.12 5.94
N LEU A 172 15.45 -3.04 5.17
CA LEU A 172 14.32 -2.14 4.94
C LEU A 172 13.17 -2.86 4.22
N MET A 173 13.49 -3.70 3.22
CA MET A 173 12.52 -4.51 2.51
C MET A 173 11.85 -5.53 3.44
N PHE A 174 12.62 -6.20 4.29
CA PHE A 174 12.09 -7.10 5.30
C PHE A 174 11.15 -6.36 6.27
N ALA A 175 11.57 -5.20 6.81
CA ALA A 175 10.76 -4.40 7.71
C ALA A 175 9.46 -3.94 7.02
N PHE A 176 9.54 -3.48 5.78
CA PHE A 176 8.39 -3.04 4.98
C PHE A 176 7.36 -4.16 4.81
N ILE A 177 7.81 -5.36 4.42
CA ILE A 177 6.93 -6.53 4.26
C ILE A 177 6.34 -6.92 5.61
N PHE A 178 7.19 -7.13 6.63
CA PHE A 178 6.76 -7.62 7.93
C PHE A 178 5.75 -6.69 8.63
N PHE A 179 5.97 -5.39 8.60
CA PHE A 179 5.06 -4.41 9.20
C PHE A 179 3.71 -4.33 8.44
N GLY A 180 3.71 -4.64 7.16
CA GLY A 180 2.50 -4.64 6.33
C GLY A 180 1.62 -5.88 6.46
N LEU A 181 2.16 -7.02 6.96
CA LEU A 181 1.45 -8.30 6.95
C LEU A 181 0.13 -8.30 7.75
N GLY A 182 0.09 -7.64 8.90
CA GLY A 182 -1.02 -7.77 9.85
C GLY A 182 -2.37 -7.28 9.29
N THR A 183 -2.40 -6.17 8.58
CA THR A 183 -3.64 -5.64 7.98
C THR A 183 -4.18 -6.58 6.90
N GLN A 184 -3.30 -7.06 6.01
CA GLN A 184 -3.68 -8.00 4.95
C GLN A 184 -4.12 -9.35 5.54
N LEU A 185 -3.45 -9.81 6.59
CA LEU A 185 -3.76 -11.06 7.30
C LEU A 185 -5.23 -11.10 7.78
N ILE A 186 -5.70 -10.02 8.41
CA ILE A 186 -7.09 -9.94 8.90
C ILE A 186 -8.09 -10.05 7.76
N LEU A 187 -7.83 -9.38 6.65
CA LEU A 187 -8.74 -9.38 5.50
C LEU A 187 -8.78 -10.75 4.81
N TYR A 188 -7.62 -11.42 4.66
CA TYR A 188 -7.61 -12.80 4.15
C TYR A 188 -8.24 -13.79 5.11
N LEU A 189 -8.02 -13.65 6.43
CA LEU A 189 -8.72 -14.48 7.42
C LEU A 189 -10.24 -14.29 7.35
N GLY A 190 -10.70 -13.04 7.20
CA GLY A 190 -12.12 -12.74 7.02
C GLY A 190 -12.69 -13.39 5.76
N ALA A 191 -11.97 -13.30 4.64
CA ALA A 191 -12.37 -13.95 3.39
C ALA A 191 -12.39 -15.48 3.51
N MET A 192 -11.36 -16.09 4.12
CA MET A 192 -11.31 -17.54 4.35
C MET A 192 -12.42 -18.02 5.29
N SER A 193 -12.78 -17.23 6.31
CA SER A 193 -13.89 -17.57 7.22
C SER A 193 -15.27 -17.53 6.55
N GLY A 194 -15.38 -16.96 5.36
CA GLY A 194 -16.60 -17.01 4.54
C GLY A 194 -16.76 -18.29 3.72
N ILE A 195 -15.73 -19.14 3.67
CA ILE A 195 -15.79 -20.45 2.99
C ILE A 195 -16.60 -21.40 3.85
N SER A 196 -17.55 -22.12 3.23
CA SER A 196 -18.38 -23.10 3.95
C SER A 196 -17.54 -24.27 4.46
N ASP A 197 -17.72 -24.62 5.75
CA ASP A 197 -17.03 -25.76 6.37
C ASP A 197 -17.32 -27.07 5.60
N SER A 198 -18.51 -27.23 5.01
CA SER A 198 -18.85 -28.39 4.21
C SER A 198 -17.96 -28.59 2.97
N ILE A 199 -17.44 -27.51 2.36
CA ILE A 199 -16.51 -27.59 1.22
C ILE A 199 -15.16 -28.09 1.73
N ILE A 200 -14.71 -27.57 2.87
CA ILE A 200 -13.44 -27.94 3.48
C ILE A 200 -13.48 -29.42 3.92
N GLU A 201 -14.53 -29.82 4.62
CA GLU A 201 -14.71 -31.21 5.07
C GLU A 201 -14.82 -32.20 3.90
N ALA A 202 -15.58 -31.86 2.84
CA ALA A 202 -15.68 -32.70 1.65
C ALA A 202 -14.30 -32.92 1.00
N SER A 203 -13.49 -31.88 0.89
CA SER A 203 -12.12 -31.97 0.34
C SER A 203 -11.19 -32.85 1.20
N GLU A 204 -11.38 -32.85 2.51
CA GLU A 204 -10.61 -33.70 3.43
C GLU A 204 -11.03 -35.18 3.29
N LEU A 205 -12.32 -35.44 3.08
CA LEU A 205 -12.83 -36.79 2.80
C LEU A 205 -12.31 -37.34 1.45
N ASP A 206 -12.13 -36.48 0.46
CA ASP A 206 -11.49 -36.81 -0.84
C ASP A 206 -9.99 -37.02 -0.75
N GLY A 207 -9.38 -36.85 0.43
CA GLY A 207 -7.94 -37.05 0.65
C GLY A 207 -7.05 -35.92 0.12
N VAL A 208 -7.61 -34.74 -0.11
CA VAL A 208 -6.86 -33.58 -0.59
C VAL A 208 -5.90 -33.07 0.50
N SER A 209 -4.62 -32.94 0.18
CA SER A 209 -3.63 -32.40 1.13
C SER A 209 -3.89 -30.91 1.42
N SER A 210 -3.42 -30.43 2.60
CA SER A 210 -3.61 -29.02 3.00
C SER A 210 -3.05 -28.01 1.97
N ILE A 211 -1.93 -28.34 1.32
CA ILE A 211 -1.35 -27.47 0.27
C ILE A 211 -2.25 -27.46 -0.97
N GLN A 212 -2.74 -28.62 -1.41
CA GLN A 212 -3.68 -28.71 -2.52
C GLN A 212 -5.00 -28.01 -2.21
N GLN A 213 -5.53 -28.14 -0.99
CA GLN A 213 -6.70 -27.42 -0.53
C GLN A 213 -6.50 -25.90 -0.60
N LEU A 214 -5.34 -25.40 -0.17
CA LEU A 214 -5.00 -23.99 -0.29
C LEU A 214 -5.03 -23.51 -1.75
N TRP A 215 -4.34 -24.24 -2.66
CA TRP A 215 -4.17 -23.79 -4.04
C TRP A 215 -5.42 -23.95 -4.90
N TYR A 216 -6.16 -25.05 -4.75
CA TYR A 216 -7.26 -25.40 -5.65
C TYR A 216 -8.65 -25.05 -5.11
N ILE A 217 -8.77 -24.76 -3.80
CA ILE A 217 -10.06 -24.45 -3.18
C ILE A 217 -10.01 -23.06 -2.55
N VAL A 218 -9.10 -22.83 -1.59
CA VAL A 218 -9.11 -21.61 -0.79
C VAL A 218 -8.74 -20.39 -1.63
N ILE A 219 -7.62 -20.42 -2.36
CA ILE A 219 -7.15 -19.28 -3.19
C ILE A 219 -8.19 -18.90 -4.25
N PRO A 220 -8.77 -19.80 -5.04
CA PRO A 220 -9.87 -19.47 -5.94
C PRO A 220 -11.06 -18.79 -5.26
N MET A 221 -11.51 -19.32 -4.12
CA MET A 221 -12.67 -18.78 -3.41
C MET A 221 -12.42 -17.38 -2.81
N ILE A 222 -11.21 -17.06 -2.37
CA ILE A 222 -10.85 -15.73 -1.85
C ILE A 222 -10.23 -14.83 -2.91
N PHE A 223 -10.19 -15.25 -4.17
CA PHE A 223 -9.58 -14.49 -5.27
C PHE A 223 -10.12 -13.07 -5.42
N PRO A 224 -11.43 -12.76 -5.21
CA PRO A 224 -11.93 -11.39 -5.20
C PRO A 224 -11.19 -10.48 -4.21
N THR A 225 -10.83 -11.01 -3.03
CA THR A 225 -10.05 -10.28 -2.02
C THR A 225 -8.60 -10.08 -2.48
N ILE A 226 -7.97 -11.13 -3.03
CA ILE A 226 -6.61 -11.05 -3.61
C ILE A 226 -6.57 -10.00 -4.72
N LYS A 227 -7.52 -10.04 -5.66
CA LYS A 227 -7.65 -9.08 -6.75
C LYS A 227 -7.72 -7.65 -6.23
N THR A 228 -8.51 -7.40 -5.19
CA THR A 228 -8.64 -6.07 -4.60
C THR A 228 -7.29 -5.55 -4.10
N PHE A 229 -6.50 -6.37 -3.40
CA PHE A 229 -5.16 -5.97 -2.97
C PHE A 229 -4.19 -5.73 -4.12
N LEU A 230 -4.24 -6.55 -5.17
CA LEU A 230 -3.41 -6.38 -6.36
C LEU A 230 -3.70 -5.05 -7.06
N VAL A 231 -4.98 -4.74 -7.25
CA VAL A 231 -5.42 -3.51 -7.92
C VAL A 231 -5.12 -2.26 -7.08
N CYS A 232 -5.41 -2.29 -5.77
CA CYS A 232 -5.10 -1.19 -4.85
C CYS A 232 -3.60 -0.97 -4.72
N GLY A 233 -2.81 -2.04 -4.64
CA GLY A 233 -1.36 -1.97 -4.59
C GLY A 233 -0.77 -1.33 -5.84
N LEU A 234 -1.27 -1.71 -7.02
CA LEU A 234 -0.84 -1.13 -8.29
C LEU A 234 -1.14 0.37 -8.37
N ALA A 235 -2.33 0.79 -7.93
CA ALA A 235 -2.69 2.20 -7.87
C ALA A 235 -1.78 3.01 -6.93
N GLY A 236 -1.23 2.36 -5.90
CA GLY A 236 -0.34 2.97 -4.90
C GLY A 236 1.16 2.89 -5.19
N ILE A 237 1.60 2.30 -6.31
CA ILE A 237 3.02 1.98 -6.57
C ILE A 237 3.97 3.19 -6.41
N PHE A 238 3.58 4.37 -6.86
CA PHE A 238 4.40 5.58 -6.79
C PHE A 238 4.08 6.49 -5.60
N THR A 239 3.10 6.15 -4.78
CA THR A 239 2.81 6.90 -3.54
C THR A 239 3.47 6.28 -2.31
N ASN A 240 3.99 5.07 -2.45
CA ASN A 240 4.63 4.35 -1.36
C ASN A 240 6.00 4.95 -1.01
N GLN A 241 6.17 5.32 0.26
CA GLN A 241 7.41 5.92 0.78
C GLN A 241 8.40 4.87 1.30
N PHE A 242 8.09 3.59 1.24
CA PHE A 242 8.95 2.49 1.72
C PHE A 242 9.38 2.65 3.20
N ASN A 243 8.54 3.29 4.01
CA ASN A 243 8.82 3.70 5.39
C ASN A 243 10.08 4.58 5.58
N LEU A 244 10.70 5.08 4.50
CA LEU A 244 11.93 5.86 4.56
C LEU A 244 11.80 7.11 5.42
N MET A 245 10.62 7.75 5.39
CA MET A 245 10.34 8.90 6.25
C MET A 245 10.41 8.54 7.74
N ASN A 246 9.94 7.35 8.11
CA ASN A 246 9.96 6.89 9.50
C ASN A 246 11.36 6.44 9.95
N PHE A 247 12.19 5.93 9.02
CA PHE A 247 13.55 5.50 9.32
C PHE A 247 14.57 6.66 9.35
N TYR A 248 14.45 7.63 8.42
CA TYR A 248 15.48 8.62 8.14
C TYR A 248 15.00 10.07 8.15
N GLY A 249 13.69 10.31 8.32
CA GLY A 249 13.14 11.65 8.14
C GLY A 249 13.38 12.15 6.71
N LEU A 250 13.92 13.35 6.56
CA LEU A 250 14.27 13.96 5.25
C LEU A 250 15.74 13.75 4.85
N GLY A 251 16.51 13.06 5.67
CA GLY A 251 17.97 12.97 5.54
C GLY A 251 18.49 11.93 4.54
N ARG A 252 17.63 11.33 3.71
CA ARG A 252 18.05 10.32 2.74
C ARG A 252 17.96 10.82 1.31
N ASP A 253 19.05 10.61 0.56
CA ASP A 253 19.14 11.00 -0.86
C ASP A 253 19.25 9.80 -1.81
N ASN A 254 19.77 8.67 -1.35
CA ASN A 254 19.96 7.47 -2.15
C ASN A 254 18.89 6.41 -1.87
N ASP A 255 18.67 5.52 -2.83
CA ASP A 255 17.72 4.38 -2.74
C ASP A 255 16.29 4.81 -2.35
N VAL A 256 15.89 6.01 -2.76
CA VAL A 256 14.57 6.55 -2.45
C VAL A 256 13.50 6.04 -3.43
N THR A 257 12.23 6.04 -2.98
CA THR A 257 11.08 5.83 -3.86
C THR A 257 10.50 7.16 -4.34
N ILE A 258 9.70 7.15 -5.40
CA ILE A 258 9.01 8.36 -5.90
C ILE A 258 8.12 8.96 -4.80
N GLY A 259 7.41 8.13 -4.03
CA GLY A 259 6.57 8.62 -2.92
C GLY A 259 7.37 9.37 -1.86
N TYR A 260 8.55 8.88 -1.49
CA TYR A 260 9.45 9.58 -0.58
C TYR A 260 10.05 10.86 -1.21
N TYR A 261 10.47 10.79 -2.47
CA TYR A 261 10.99 11.93 -3.21
C TYR A 261 9.97 13.07 -3.28
N PHE A 262 8.71 12.80 -3.60
CA PHE A 262 7.65 13.81 -3.60
C PHE A 262 7.40 14.39 -2.21
N TYR A 263 7.43 13.56 -1.19
CA TYR A 263 7.29 14.03 0.19
C TYR A 263 8.42 15.00 0.56
N LYS A 264 9.66 14.65 0.24
CA LYS A 264 10.84 15.50 0.47
C LYS A 264 10.69 16.84 -0.25
N LEU A 265 10.42 16.84 -1.55
CA LEU A 265 10.20 18.06 -2.33
C LEU A 265 9.06 18.93 -1.78
N THR A 266 7.98 18.30 -1.27
CA THR A 266 6.85 19.04 -0.67
C THR A 266 7.27 19.80 0.58
N THR A 267 8.16 19.23 1.39
CA THR A 267 8.66 19.85 2.62
C THR A 267 9.75 20.87 2.39
N GLU A 268 10.50 20.79 1.29
CA GLU A 268 11.52 21.76 0.91
C GLU A 268 10.94 23.12 0.53
N GLY A 269 9.71 23.17 0.01
CA GLY A 269 9.02 24.44 -0.21
C GLY A 269 7.98 24.44 -1.33
N LYS A 270 7.21 25.53 -1.34
CA LYS A 270 6.09 25.74 -2.28
C LYS A 270 6.53 25.81 -3.75
N ALA A 271 7.80 26.12 -4.01
CA ALA A 271 8.35 26.20 -5.37
C ALA A 271 8.26 24.85 -6.10
N ASN A 272 8.31 23.74 -5.37
CA ASN A 272 8.27 22.39 -5.92
C ASN A 272 6.85 21.87 -6.19
N TYR A 273 5.81 22.50 -5.62
CA TYR A 273 4.44 22.01 -5.75
C TYR A 273 3.95 21.86 -7.20
N PRO A 274 4.21 22.83 -8.12
CA PRO A 274 3.83 22.68 -9.53
C PRO A 274 4.50 21.49 -10.21
N TYR A 275 5.77 21.24 -9.96
CA TYR A 275 6.52 20.12 -10.48
C TYR A 275 5.93 18.79 -9.99
N ILE A 276 5.69 18.66 -8.67
CA ILE A 276 5.10 17.45 -8.06
C ILE A 276 3.70 17.21 -8.64
N ALA A 277 2.90 18.26 -8.79
CA ALA A 277 1.55 18.16 -9.35
C ALA A 277 1.57 17.69 -10.81
N ALA A 278 2.44 18.26 -11.65
CA ALA A 278 2.62 17.82 -13.03
C ALA A 278 3.10 16.37 -13.12
N PHE A 279 4.08 15.99 -12.31
CA PHE A 279 4.58 14.63 -12.26
C PHE A 279 3.49 13.63 -11.80
N GLY A 280 2.74 13.96 -10.74
CA GLY A 280 1.62 13.16 -10.27
C GLY A 280 0.54 12.95 -11.34
N LEU A 281 0.20 13.99 -12.11
CA LEU A 281 -0.74 13.88 -13.24
C LEU A 281 -0.21 12.99 -14.36
N MET A 282 1.07 13.09 -14.71
CA MET A 282 1.70 12.24 -15.74
C MET A 282 1.67 10.77 -15.31
N ILE A 283 2.04 10.48 -14.06
CA ILE A 283 1.97 9.13 -13.50
C ILE A 283 0.53 8.62 -13.52
N SER A 284 -0.43 9.44 -13.08
CA SER A 284 -1.85 9.07 -13.05
C SER A 284 -2.40 8.78 -14.44
N ALA A 285 -2.00 9.56 -15.45
CA ALA A 285 -2.40 9.34 -16.84
C ALA A 285 -1.94 7.98 -17.40
N VAL A 286 -0.84 7.44 -16.88
CA VAL A 286 -0.33 6.10 -17.24
C VAL A 286 -0.95 5.03 -16.34
N LEU A 287 -0.98 5.24 -15.03
CA LEU A 287 -1.43 4.22 -14.07
C LEU A 287 -2.93 3.93 -14.17
N ILE A 288 -3.77 4.91 -14.44
CA ILE A 288 -5.23 4.70 -14.54
C ILE A 288 -5.56 3.68 -15.65
N PRO A 289 -5.13 3.86 -16.91
CA PRO A 289 -5.36 2.86 -17.95
C PRO A 289 -4.76 1.49 -17.62
N VAL A 290 -3.54 1.44 -17.10
CA VAL A 290 -2.86 0.19 -16.72
C VAL A 290 -3.66 -0.54 -15.64
N THR A 291 -4.09 0.16 -14.59
CA THR A 291 -4.88 -0.41 -13.50
C THR A 291 -6.22 -0.95 -14.01
N LEU A 292 -6.91 -0.21 -14.91
CA LEU A 292 -8.16 -0.66 -15.50
C LEU A 292 -7.98 -1.91 -16.39
N ILE A 293 -6.90 -1.96 -17.16
CA ILE A 293 -6.58 -3.15 -17.99
C ILE A 293 -6.31 -4.35 -17.10
N ILE A 294 -5.46 -4.20 -16.08
CA ILE A 294 -5.13 -5.28 -15.15
C ILE A 294 -6.38 -5.74 -14.38
N ASN A 295 -7.21 -4.83 -13.91
CA ASN A 295 -8.48 -5.19 -13.26
C ASN A 295 -9.37 -6.05 -14.18
N LYS A 296 -9.52 -5.66 -15.47
CA LYS A 296 -10.28 -6.46 -16.44
C LYS A 296 -9.67 -7.84 -16.70
N LEU A 297 -8.35 -7.95 -16.71
CA LEU A 297 -7.67 -9.24 -16.85
C LEU A 297 -7.93 -10.14 -15.64
N LEU A 298 -7.80 -9.58 -14.43
CA LEU A 298 -8.08 -10.30 -13.19
C LEU A 298 -9.57 -10.69 -13.06
N GLU A 299 -10.49 -9.88 -13.56
CA GLU A 299 -11.93 -10.25 -13.62
C GLU A 299 -12.21 -11.46 -14.53
N LYS A 300 -11.41 -11.66 -15.58
CA LYS A 300 -11.52 -12.85 -16.42
C LYS A 300 -11.06 -14.09 -15.65
N VAL A 301 -9.92 -14.00 -14.96
CA VAL A 301 -9.40 -15.09 -14.12
C VAL A 301 -10.39 -15.43 -12.99
N GLU A 302 -10.99 -14.42 -12.35
CA GLU A 302 -12.01 -14.60 -11.32
C GLU A 302 -13.21 -15.41 -11.82
N LYS A 303 -13.66 -15.15 -13.06
CA LYS A 303 -14.78 -15.90 -13.68
C LYS A 303 -14.44 -17.33 -14.05
N GLU A 304 -13.17 -17.67 -14.21
CA GLU A 304 -12.72 -19.05 -14.44
C GLU A 304 -12.69 -19.87 -13.13
N PHE A 305 -12.68 -19.21 -11.98
CA PHE A 305 -12.68 -19.84 -10.66
C PHE A 305 -14.10 -20.07 -10.09
N VAL A 306 -15.09 -19.36 -10.62
CA VAL A 306 -16.51 -19.44 -10.23
C VAL A 306 -17.30 -20.24 -11.27
#